data_bf72c46ce5435590ffcdd4559c8e3a41
#
_entry.id   bf72c46ce5435590ffcdd4559c8e3a41
#
_cell.length_a   1.000
_cell.length_b   1.000
_cell.length_c   1.000
_cell.angle_alpha   90.00
_cell.angle_beta   90.00
_cell.angle_gamma   90.00
#
_symmetry.space_group_name_H-M   'P 1'
#
loop_
_entity.id
_entity.type
_entity.pdbx_description
1 polymer ?
#
loop_
_entity_poly.entity_id
_entity_poly.type
_entity_poly.pdbx_seq_one_letter_code
_entity_poly.pdbx_strand_id
1 'polypeptide(L)'
;AAGKKAGRVLSKKKITAFYILSLLFVAANGLIVYLTESYLFSAIPLVFLFLLFSLFALDKMLILSFALVPLSVPLKEFLPGLDFDMALPTEPLLFLILLIFILKQIRDRDFDKNILKHPVSKVLYFYLGWIAITTITSSMPLVSLKYLMVKLWFIIPFYFLLTQVFKNKPNIYKSFWFYIVPFIIVIIYTLVRHAP
;
A
#
# COMPACT_ATOMS: atom_id res chain seq x y z
N ALA A 1 -18.15 35.69 17.02
CA ALA A 1 -19.07 34.58 16.97
C ALA A 1 -18.26 33.29 16.95
N ALA A 2 -18.18 32.61 18.12
CA ALA A 2 -17.43 31.36 18.30
C ALA A 2 -18.26 30.21 17.75
N GLY A 3 -17.85 29.64 16.60
CA GLY A 3 -18.41 28.44 16.03
C GLY A 3 -18.03 27.22 16.88
N LYS A 4 -18.96 26.79 17.72
CA LYS A 4 -18.87 25.55 18.50
C LYS A 4 -18.74 24.35 17.57
N LYS A 5 -17.54 23.76 17.44
CA LYS A 5 -17.33 22.43 16.85
C LYS A 5 -18.05 21.41 17.73
N ALA A 6 -19.27 21.06 17.38
CA ALA A 6 -20.01 19.95 18.00
C ALA A 6 -19.31 18.65 17.60
N GLY A 7 -18.41 18.16 18.45
CA GLY A 7 -17.94 16.79 18.40
C GLY A 7 -19.15 15.86 18.50
N ARG A 8 -19.45 15.08 17.46
CA ARG A 8 -20.52 14.09 17.44
C ARG A 8 -20.17 13.01 18.47
N VAL A 9 -20.68 13.15 19.68
CA VAL A 9 -20.59 12.10 20.71
C VAL A 9 -21.34 10.89 20.17
N LEU A 10 -20.63 9.80 19.92
CA LEU A 10 -21.22 8.54 19.49
C LEU A 10 -22.25 8.10 20.54
N SER A 11 -23.49 7.78 20.11
CA SER A 11 -24.53 7.28 20.99
C SER A 11 -24.00 6.07 21.77
N LYS A 12 -24.33 5.96 23.08
CA LYS A 12 -23.96 4.83 23.94
C LYS A 12 -24.24 3.48 23.25
N LYS A 13 -25.38 3.34 22.56
CA LYS A 13 -25.74 2.14 21.79
C LYS A 13 -24.70 1.79 20.70
N LYS A 14 -24.16 2.78 19.99
CA LYS A 14 -23.13 2.55 18.96
C LYS A 14 -21.80 2.13 19.57
N ILE A 15 -21.44 2.68 20.72
CA ILE A 15 -20.23 2.31 21.45
C ILE A 15 -20.36 0.86 21.97
N THR A 16 -21.49 0.49 22.56
CA THR A 16 -21.75 -0.88 23.02
C THR A 16 -21.74 -1.87 21.86
N ALA A 17 -22.37 -1.54 20.73
CA ALA A 17 -22.35 -2.39 19.54
C ALA A 17 -20.93 -2.59 18.99
N PHE A 18 -20.08 -1.54 19.01
CA PHE A 18 -18.69 -1.65 18.62
C PHE A 18 -17.91 -2.61 19.52
N TYR A 19 -18.06 -2.54 20.85
CA TYR A 19 -17.40 -3.47 21.78
C TYR A 19 -17.86 -4.91 21.59
N ILE A 20 -19.17 -5.14 21.41
CA ILE A 20 -19.73 -6.48 21.16
C ILE A 20 -19.15 -7.04 19.85
N LEU A 21 -19.12 -6.24 18.76
CA LEU A 21 -18.57 -6.67 17.49
C LEU A 21 -17.07 -6.98 17.59
N SER A 22 -16.31 -6.16 18.32
CA SER A 22 -14.88 -6.39 18.55
C SER A 22 -14.65 -7.67 19.35
N LEU A 23 -15.45 -7.94 20.38
CA LEU A 23 -15.35 -9.15 21.17
C LEU A 23 -15.68 -10.41 20.35
N LEU A 24 -16.75 -10.34 19.54
CA LEU A 24 -17.14 -11.42 18.62
C LEU A 24 -16.03 -11.68 17.58
N PHE A 25 -15.41 -10.63 17.05
CA PHE A 25 -14.30 -10.78 16.12
C PHE A 25 -13.10 -11.49 16.78
N VAL A 26 -12.71 -11.07 18.01
CA VAL A 26 -11.59 -11.69 18.75
C VAL A 26 -11.90 -13.16 19.05
N ALA A 27 -13.11 -13.49 19.47
CA ALA A 27 -13.51 -14.86 19.75
C ALA A 27 -13.52 -15.72 18.48
N ALA A 28 -14.08 -15.22 17.39
CA ALA A 28 -14.09 -15.92 16.10
C ALA A 28 -12.68 -16.11 15.54
N ASN A 29 -11.83 -15.08 15.64
CA ASN A 29 -10.44 -15.17 15.21
C ASN A 29 -9.67 -16.21 16.02
N GLY A 30 -9.81 -16.22 17.36
CA GLY A 30 -9.17 -17.24 18.22
C GLY A 30 -9.62 -18.64 17.89
N LEU A 31 -10.93 -18.85 17.59
CA LEU A 31 -11.46 -20.14 17.18
C LEU A 31 -10.89 -20.59 15.83
N ILE A 32 -10.83 -19.67 14.84
CA ILE A 32 -10.28 -19.99 13.51
C ILE A 32 -8.80 -20.33 13.59
N VAL A 33 -8.01 -19.54 14.34
CA VAL A 33 -6.58 -19.85 14.55
C VAL A 33 -6.40 -21.23 15.20
N TYR A 34 -7.23 -21.56 16.20
CA TYR A 34 -7.19 -22.86 16.86
C TYR A 34 -7.53 -24.03 15.92
N LEU A 35 -8.53 -23.84 15.02
CA LEU A 35 -8.98 -24.91 14.11
C LEU A 35 -8.13 -25.07 12.86
N THR A 36 -7.55 -23.98 12.35
CA THR A 36 -6.86 -23.96 11.05
C THR A 36 -5.35 -23.74 11.14
N GLU A 37 -4.83 -23.46 12.34
CA GLU A 37 -3.43 -23.05 12.57
C GLU A 37 -2.99 -21.84 11.71
N SER A 38 -3.96 -21.11 11.14
CA SER A 38 -3.73 -20.00 10.22
C SER A 38 -4.00 -18.65 10.87
N TYR A 39 -3.01 -17.77 10.84
CA TYR A 39 -3.11 -16.37 11.34
C TYR A 39 -3.63 -15.38 10.30
N LEU A 40 -3.98 -15.82 9.09
CA LEU A 40 -4.42 -14.94 8.00
C LEU A 40 -5.64 -14.10 8.38
N PHE A 41 -6.56 -14.67 9.16
CA PHE A 41 -7.76 -13.96 9.62
C PHE A 41 -7.44 -12.79 10.57
N SER A 42 -6.33 -12.89 11.31
CA SER A 42 -5.84 -11.83 12.20
C SER A 42 -5.35 -10.59 11.43
N ALA A 43 -5.05 -10.72 10.14
CA ALA A 43 -4.63 -9.60 9.30
C ALA A 43 -5.81 -8.69 8.87
N ILE A 44 -7.08 -9.15 8.95
CA ILE A 44 -8.25 -8.38 8.49
C ILE A 44 -8.36 -6.99 9.11
N PRO A 45 -8.24 -6.80 10.45
CA PRO A 45 -8.31 -5.47 11.05
C PRO A 45 -7.18 -4.55 10.57
N LEU A 46 -6.00 -5.11 10.34
CA LEU A 46 -4.85 -4.36 9.83
C LEU A 46 -5.10 -3.89 8.39
N VAL A 47 -5.58 -4.78 7.52
CA VAL A 47 -5.95 -4.45 6.14
C VAL A 47 -7.03 -3.37 6.12
N PHE A 48 -8.07 -3.52 6.98
CA PHE A 48 -9.14 -2.53 7.08
C PHE A 48 -8.63 -1.17 7.58
N LEU A 49 -7.72 -1.15 8.55
CA LEU A 49 -7.05 0.07 9.03
C LEU A 49 -6.26 0.75 7.92
N PHE A 50 -5.48 0.00 7.14
CA PHE A 50 -4.75 0.52 5.99
C PHE A 50 -5.68 1.08 4.92
N LEU A 51 -6.81 0.41 4.66
CA LEU A 51 -7.81 0.86 3.71
C LEU A 51 -8.42 2.20 4.14
N LEU A 52 -8.91 2.28 5.40
CA LEU A 52 -9.44 3.53 5.95
C LEU A 52 -8.41 4.65 5.93
N PHE A 53 -7.19 4.39 6.36
CA PHE A 53 -6.14 5.39 6.38
C PHE A 53 -5.78 5.88 4.98
N SER A 54 -5.77 4.99 3.98
CA SER A 54 -5.54 5.34 2.57
C SER A 54 -6.64 6.24 2.00
N LEU A 55 -7.91 5.99 2.37
CA LEU A 55 -9.03 6.83 1.92
C LEU A 55 -8.93 8.27 2.44
N PHE A 56 -8.52 8.45 3.71
CA PHE A 56 -8.48 9.76 4.36
C PHE A 56 -7.14 10.49 4.24
N ALA A 57 -6.04 9.77 4.09
CA ALA A 57 -4.69 10.32 4.14
C ALA A 57 -3.74 9.64 3.13
N LEU A 58 -4.13 9.62 1.85
CA LEU A 58 -3.40 8.98 0.76
C LEU A 58 -1.92 9.40 0.70
N ASP A 59 -1.65 10.70 0.90
CA ASP A 59 -0.30 11.26 0.90
C ASP A 59 0.57 10.67 2.01
N LYS A 60 -0.02 10.50 3.20
CA LYS A 60 0.68 9.90 4.35
C LYS A 60 0.92 8.39 4.16
N MET A 61 -0.05 7.70 3.52
CA MET A 61 0.11 6.29 3.17
C MET A 61 1.24 6.06 2.15
N LEU A 62 1.34 6.96 1.16
CA LEU A 62 2.46 6.92 0.22
C LEU A 62 3.80 7.14 0.92
N ILE A 63 3.89 8.09 1.86
CA ILE A 63 5.11 8.31 2.66
C ILE A 63 5.41 7.09 3.53
N LEU A 64 4.40 6.46 4.14
CA LEU A 64 4.56 5.25 4.93
C LEU A 64 5.08 4.07 4.08
N SER A 65 4.69 3.98 2.81
CA SER A 65 5.18 2.93 1.92
C SER A 65 6.71 2.95 1.76
N PHE A 66 7.36 4.11 1.88
CA PHE A 66 8.83 4.20 1.88
C PHE A 66 9.47 3.43 3.04
N ALA A 67 8.84 3.43 4.22
CA ALA A 67 9.33 2.66 5.36
C ALA A 67 9.11 1.15 5.17
N LEU A 68 8.02 0.77 4.51
CA LEU A 68 7.65 -0.62 4.30
C LEU A 68 8.43 -1.30 3.17
N VAL A 69 8.91 -0.53 2.18
CA VAL A 69 9.70 -1.09 1.05
C VAL A 69 10.90 -1.89 1.51
N PRO A 70 11.82 -1.36 2.35
CA PRO A 70 12.98 -2.14 2.81
C PRO A 70 12.60 -3.26 3.79
N LEU A 71 11.43 -3.21 4.43
CA LEU A 71 10.93 -4.21 5.37
C LEU A 71 10.09 -5.32 4.70
N SER A 72 9.93 -5.27 3.37
CA SER A 72 9.11 -6.24 2.65
C SER A 72 9.75 -7.62 2.60
N VAL A 73 8.93 -8.64 2.86
CA VAL A 73 9.31 -10.05 2.86
C VAL A 73 8.49 -10.79 1.80
N PRO A 74 9.09 -11.73 1.04
CA PRO A 74 8.36 -12.53 0.07
C PRO A 74 7.25 -13.36 0.73
N LEU A 75 6.06 -13.38 0.13
CA LEU A 75 4.90 -14.15 0.61
C LEU A 75 5.21 -15.65 0.72
N LYS A 76 6.10 -16.16 -0.14
CA LYS A 76 6.53 -17.56 -0.14
C LYS A 76 7.18 -18.01 1.17
N GLU A 77 7.76 -17.08 1.94
CA GLU A 77 8.33 -17.39 3.26
C GLU A 77 7.24 -17.75 4.29
N PHE A 78 6.02 -17.21 4.11
CA PHE A 78 4.88 -17.47 5.00
C PHE A 78 3.99 -18.62 4.50
N LEU A 79 3.90 -18.79 3.19
CA LEU A 79 3.03 -19.79 2.54
C LEU A 79 3.82 -20.54 1.46
N PRO A 80 4.63 -21.55 1.88
CA PRO A 80 5.35 -22.42 0.94
C PRO A 80 4.36 -23.19 0.08
N GLY A 81 4.55 -23.19 -1.24
CA GLY A 81 3.68 -23.92 -2.18
C GLY A 81 2.75 -23.04 -3.01
N LEU A 82 2.75 -21.72 -2.81
CA LEU A 82 2.09 -20.79 -3.73
C LEU A 82 2.97 -20.55 -4.97
N ASP A 83 2.39 -20.72 -6.16
CA ASP A 83 3.04 -20.33 -7.42
C ASP A 83 3.15 -18.81 -7.59
N PHE A 84 2.43 -18.06 -6.75
CA PHE A 84 2.37 -16.61 -6.77
C PHE A 84 3.24 -16.03 -5.64
N ASP A 85 4.26 -15.26 -6.00
CA ASP A 85 5.09 -14.53 -5.05
C ASP A 85 4.74 -13.04 -5.05
N MET A 86 4.68 -12.45 -3.85
CA MET A 86 4.32 -11.04 -3.62
C MET A 86 5.10 -10.51 -2.43
N ALA A 87 5.63 -9.30 -2.54
CA ALA A 87 6.34 -8.65 -1.43
C ALA A 87 5.34 -8.05 -0.42
N LEU A 88 5.23 -8.68 0.76
CA LEU A 88 4.37 -8.21 1.85
C LEU A 88 5.13 -7.26 2.79
N PRO A 89 4.50 -6.18 3.25
CA PRO A 89 3.15 -5.68 2.92
C PRO A 89 3.12 -4.69 1.75
N THR A 90 4.23 -4.46 1.05
CA THR A 90 4.41 -3.32 0.13
C THR A 90 3.56 -3.44 -1.13
N GLU A 91 3.54 -4.59 -1.81
CA GLU A 91 2.78 -4.72 -3.05
C GLU A 91 1.26 -4.56 -2.86
N PRO A 92 0.62 -5.24 -1.88
CA PRO A 92 -0.80 -5.00 -1.61
C PRO A 92 -1.11 -3.55 -1.23
N LEU A 93 -0.21 -2.91 -0.48
CA LEU A 93 -0.36 -1.51 -0.09
C LEU A 93 -0.29 -0.58 -1.30
N LEU A 94 0.69 -0.77 -2.20
CA LEU A 94 0.82 0.03 -3.42
C LEU A 94 -0.36 -0.17 -4.36
N PHE A 95 -0.86 -1.40 -4.48
CA PHE A 95 -2.08 -1.69 -5.23
C PHE A 95 -3.28 -0.95 -4.63
N LEU A 96 -3.43 -0.95 -3.31
CA LEU A 96 -4.49 -0.20 -2.62
C LEU A 96 -4.36 1.31 -2.86
N ILE A 97 -3.15 1.87 -2.75
CA ILE A 97 -2.87 3.28 -3.04
C ILE A 97 -3.24 3.62 -4.48
N LEU A 98 -2.88 2.75 -5.44
CA LEU A 98 -3.25 2.91 -6.85
C LEU A 98 -4.77 2.99 -7.04
N LEU A 99 -5.52 2.04 -6.47
CA LEU A 99 -6.98 2.00 -6.59
C LEU A 99 -7.62 3.28 -6.03
N ILE A 100 -7.22 3.67 -4.82
CA ILE A 100 -7.77 4.87 -4.16
C ILE A 100 -7.37 6.14 -4.91
N PHE A 101 -6.14 6.20 -5.43
CA PHE A 101 -5.70 7.31 -6.28
C PHE A 101 -6.55 7.44 -7.54
N ILE A 102 -6.81 6.33 -8.23
CA ILE A 102 -7.67 6.33 -9.43
C ILE A 102 -9.10 6.77 -9.08
N LEU A 103 -9.70 6.22 -8.01
CA LEU A 103 -11.03 6.58 -7.57
C LEU A 103 -11.13 8.07 -7.20
N LYS A 104 -10.13 8.58 -6.46
CA LYS A 104 -10.04 10.00 -6.12
C LYS A 104 -9.91 10.87 -7.36
N GLN A 105 -9.11 10.43 -8.33
CA GLN A 105 -8.90 11.16 -9.58
C GLN A 105 -10.17 11.23 -10.45
N ILE A 106 -10.94 10.13 -10.50
CA ILE A 106 -12.23 10.10 -11.21
C ILE A 106 -13.24 11.04 -10.56
N ARG A 107 -13.26 11.06 -9.20
CA ARG A 107 -14.19 11.89 -8.44
C ARG A 107 -13.84 13.38 -8.48
N ASP A 108 -12.58 13.71 -8.15
CA ASP A 108 -12.17 15.09 -7.87
C ASP A 108 -11.61 15.77 -9.12
N ARG A 109 -11.09 15.01 -10.10
CA ARG A 109 -10.47 15.48 -11.36
C ARG A 109 -9.36 16.53 -11.15
N ASP A 110 -8.74 16.52 -9.97
CA ASP A 110 -7.77 17.53 -9.53
C ASP A 110 -6.32 17.06 -9.76
N PHE A 111 -6.04 16.54 -10.96
CA PHE A 111 -4.68 16.14 -11.33
C PHE A 111 -3.97 17.26 -12.07
N ASP A 112 -2.71 17.54 -11.69
CA ASP A 112 -1.89 18.50 -12.41
C ASP A 112 -1.54 18.02 -13.82
N LYS A 113 -2.20 18.61 -14.81
CA LYS A 113 -1.99 18.28 -16.24
C LYS A 113 -0.55 18.48 -16.71
N ASN A 114 0.24 19.32 -16.01
CA ASN A 114 1.64 19.54 -16.36
C ASN A 114 2.48 18.29 -16.08
N ILE A 115 2.15 17.52 -15.05
CA ILE A 115 2.81 16.25 -14.76
C ILE A 115 2.56 15.27 -15.91
N LEU A 116 1.31 15.18 -16.41
CA LEU A 116 0.97 14.26 -17.51
C LEU A 116 1.69 14.61 -18.80
N LYS A 117 1.91 15.91 -19.07
CA LYS A 117 2.56 16.40 -20.30
C LYS A 117 4.08 16.42 -20.21
N HIS A 118 4.64 16.16 -19.04
CA HIS A 118 6.09 16.22 -18.80
C HIS A 118 6.83 15.19 -19.68
N PRO A 119 8.02 15.50 -20.21
CA PRO A 119 8.80 14.57 -21.05
C PRO A 119 9.01 13.19 -20.40
N VAL A 120 9.29 13.14 -19.10
CA VAL A 120 9.44 11.87 -18.36
C VAL A 120 8.15 11.05 -18.38
N SER A 121 6.98 11.69 -18.24
CA SER A 121 5.69 10.99 -18.32
C SER A 121 5.47 10.35 -19.68
N LYS A 122 5.87 11.04 -20.77
CA LYS A 122 5.78 10.50 -22.13
C LYS A 122 6.64 9.24 -22.30
N VAL A 123 7.85 9.24 -21.75
CA VAL A 123 8.75 8.08 -21.76
C VAL A 123 8.13 6.92 -20.97
N LEU A 124 7.53 7.21 -19.79
CA LEU A 124 6.85 6.19 -18.99
C LEU A 124 5.63 5.61 -19.71
N TYR A 125 4.86 6.42 -20.44
CA TYR A 125 3.74 5.91 -21.25
C TYR A 125 4.23 4.99 -22.36
N PHE A 126 5.32 5.38 -23.06
CA PHE A 126 5.93 4.53 -24.06
C PHE A 126 6.42 3.21 -23.47
N TYR A 127 7.11 3.27 -22.31
CA TYR A 127 7.60 2.09 -21.59
C TYR A 127 6.45 1.15 -21.17
N LEU A 128 5.38 1.68 -20.57
CA LEU A 128 4.22 0.89 -20.16
C LEU A 128 3.48 0.31 -21.37
N GLY A 129 3.35 1.08 -22.46
CA GLY A 129 2.77 0.63 -23.73
C GLY A 129 3.58 -0.51 -24.33
N TRP A 130 4.91 -0.41 -24.30
CA TRP A 130 5.79 -1.49 -24.77
C TRP A 130 5.62 -2.77 -23.96
N ILE A 131 5.59 -2.67 -22.63
CA ILE A 131 5.35 -3.84 -21.75
C ILE A 131 3.97 -4.43 -22.02
N ALA A 132 2.93 -3.62 -22.24
CA ALA A 132 1.60 -4.11 -22.55
C ALA A 132 1.57 -4.90 -23.87
N ILE A 133 2.25 -4.40 -24.92
CA ILE A 133 2.37 -5.11 -26.21
C ILE A 133 3.11 -6.44 -26.02
N THR A 134 4.26 -6.43 -25.31
CA THR A 134 5.04 -7.65 -25.06
C THR A 134 4.30 -8.64 -24.16
N THR A 135 3.40 -8.18 -23.29
CA THR A 135 2.52 -9.04 -22.49
C THR A 135 1.54 -9.82 -23.37
N ILE A 136 0.96 -9.18 -24.38
CA ILE A 136 0.00 -9.81 -25.31
C ILE A 136 0.71 -10.88 -26.17
N THR A 137 1.95 -10.62 -26.58
CA THR A 137 2.73 -11.52 -27.45
C THR A 137 3.57 -12.55 -26.67
N SER A 138 3.43 -12.60 -25.34
CA SER A 138 4.24 -13.46 -24.50
C SER A 138 3.85 -14.93 -24.60
N SER A 139 4.85 -15.81 -24.56
CA SER A 139 4.67 -17.26 -24.41
C SER A 139 4.11 -17.67 -23.04
N MET A 140 4.27 -16.80 -22.01
CA MET A 140 3.76 -17.01 -20.65
C MET A 140 2.86 -15.81 -20.24
N PRO A 141 1.61 -15.73 -20.73
CA PRO A 141 0.80 -14.53 -20.60
C PRO A 141 0.46 -14.16 -19.15
N LEU A 142 0.25 -15.14 -18.25
CA LEU A 142 -0.03 -14.90 -16.84
C LEU A 142 1.15 -14.26 -16.11
N VAL A 143 2.37 -14.73 -16.38
CA VAL A 143 3.59 -14.18 -15.77
C VAL A 143 3.82 -12.75 -16.27
N SER A 144 3.64 -12.52 -17.58
CA SER A 144 3.80 -11.20 -18.19
C SER A 144 2.74 -10.22 -17.71
N LEU A 145 1.50 -10.68 -17.54
CA LEU A 145 0.41 -9.86 -16.98
C LEU A 145 0.73 -9.44 -15.53
N LYS A 146 1.21 -10.38 -14.71
CA LYS A 146 1.66 -10.06 -13.35
C LYS A 146 2.76 -8.99 -13.38
N TYR A 147 3.75 -9.14 -14.26
CA TYR A 147 4.84 -8.16 -14.41
C TYR A 147 4.31 -6.77 -14.79
N LEU A 148 3.38 -6.68 -15.75
CA LEU A 148 2.72 -5.42 -16.12
C LEU A 148 1.99 -4.79 -14.94
N MET A 149 1.20 -5.59 -14.19
CA MET A 149 0.49 -5.11 -13.00
C MET A 149 1.45 -4.55 -11.95
N VAL A 150 2.52 -5.27 -11.62
CA VAL A 150 3.56 -4.81 -10.68
C VAL A 150 4.13 -3.47 -11.14
N LYS A 151 4.44 -3.30 -12.43
CA LYS A 151 4.93 -2.02 -12.96
C LYS A 151 3.92 -0.89 -12.84
N LEU A 152 2.63 -1.16 -13.07
CA LEU A 152 1.57 -0.16 -12.92
C LEU A 152 1.43 0.33 -11.48
N TRP A 153 1.32 -0.59 -10.50
CA TRP A 153 1.15 -0.18 -9.11
C TRP A 153 2.43 0.38 -8.46
N PHE A 154 3.59 0.22 -9.10
CA PHE A 154 4.81 0.93 -8.72
C PHE A 154 4.89 2.33 -9.37
N ILE A 155 4.76 2.40 -10.68
CA ILE A 155 4.98 3.65 -11.44
C ILE A 155 3.91 4.69 -11.08
N ILE A 156 2.64 4.29 -10.97
CA ILE A 156 1.57 5.27 -10.76
C ILE A 156 1.69 5.93 -9.38
N PRO A 157 1.80 5.22 -8.25
CA PRO A 157 2.03 5.85 -6.96
C PRO A 157 3.37 6.59 -6.85
N PHE A 158 4.48 5.95 -7.23
CA PHE A 158 5.81 6.51 -7.03
C PHE A 158 6.24 7.56 -8.05
N TYR A 159 5.55 7.71 -9.16
CA TYR A 159 5.81 8.81 -10.05
C TYR A 159 4.67 9.83 -10.02
N PHE A 160 3.46 9.44 -10.42
CA PHE A 160 2.38 10.40 -10.59
C PHE A 160 1.85 10.97 -9.26
N LEU A 161 1.57 10.13 -8.26
CA LEU A 161 1.09 10.61 -6.98
C LEU A 161 2.22 11.28 -6.18
N LEU A 162 3.41 10.67 -6.16
CA LEU A 162 4.54 11.20 -5.39
C LEU A 162 4.97 12.59 -5.89
N THR A 163 4.95 12.83 -7.20
CA THR A 163 5.25 14.15 -7.76
C THR A 163 4.30 15.23 -7.23
N GLN A 164 3.02 14.89 -7.01
CA GLN A 164 2.07 15.82 -6.38
C GLN A 164 2.38 16.02 -4.89
N VAL A 165 2.67 14.95 -4.16
CA VAL A 165 2.99 14.99 -2.72
C VAL A 165 4.27 15.79 -2.46
N PHE A 166 5.25 15.72 -3.35
CA PHE A 166 6.54 16.40 -3.25
C PHE A 166 6.50 17.89 -3.63
N LYS A 167 5.38 18.41 -4.15
CA LYS A 167 5.17 19.86 -4.23
C LYS A 167 5.31 20.51 -2.86
N ASN A 168 4.97 19.80 -1.79
CA ASN A 168 5.27 20.20 -0.44
C ASN A 168 6.66 19.69 -0.03
N LYS A 169 7.67 20.59 -0.07
CA LYS A 169 9.09 20.27 0.22
C LYS A 169 9.35 19.49 1.51
N PRO A 170 8.71 19.78 2.66
CA PRO A 170 8.83 18.95 3.87
C PRO A 170 8.55 17.47 3.68
N ASN A 171 7.68 17.07 2.73
CA ASN A 171 7.38 15.68 2.47
C ASN A 171 8.55 14.92 1.85
N ILE A 172 9.42 15.60 1.10
CA ILE A 172 10.65 15.01 0.53
C ILE A 172 11.56 14.52 1.67
N TYR A 173 11.83 15.40 2.65
CA TYR A 173 12.68 15.05 3.80
C TYR A 173 12.06 13.93 4.65
N LYS A 174 10.73 13.96 4.85
CA LYS A 174 10.02 12.88 5.55
C LYS A 174 10.17 11.55 4.83
N SER A 175 9.92 11.50 3.52
CA SER A 175 10.05 10.28 2.72
C SER A 175 11.46 9.71 2.75
N PHE A 176 12.47 10.58 2.68
CA PHE A 176 13.87 10.21 2.76
C PHE A 176 14.21 9.51 4.09
N TRP A 177 13.81 10.11 5.22
CA TRP A 177 14.04 9.51 6.54
C TRP A 177 13.22 8.25 6.76
N PHE A 178 11.96 8.21 6.28
CA PHE A 178 11.12 7.02 6.34
C PHE A 178 11.69 5.84 5.55
N TYR A 179 12.50 6.08 4.53
CA TYR A 179 13.19 5.04 3.80
C TYR A 179 14.53 4.64 4.46
N ILE A 180 15.37 5.62 4.80
CA ILE A 180 16.74 5.36 5.27
C ILE A 180 16.76 4.65 6.61
N VAL A 181 15.94 5.07 7.57
CA VAL A 181 15.97 4.46 8.91
C VAL A 181 15.64 2.97 8.88
N PRO A 182 14.52 2.52 8.26
CA PRO A 182 14.25 1.09 8.12
C PRO A 182 15.33 0.35 7.29
N PHE A 183 15.86 0.98 6.26
CA PHE A 183 16.91 0.40 5.42
C PHE A 183 18.19 0.11 6.22
N ILE A 184 18.63 1.05 7.07
CA ILE A 184 19.78 0.84 7.96
C ILE A 184 19.49 -0.30 8.95
N ILE A 185 18.28 -0.37 9.52
CA ILE A 185 17.89 -1.46 10.41
C ILE A 185 18.01 -2.82 9.72
N VAL A 186 17.51 -2.93 8.48
CA VAL A 186 17.62 -4.17 7.69
C VAL A 186 19.06 -4.53 7.39
N ILE A 187 19.90 -3.55 7.05
CA ILE A 187 21.35 -3.80 6.83
C ILE A 187 22.00 -4.34 8.10
N ILE A 188 21.79 -3.70 9.25
CA ILE A 188 22.35 -4.13 10.52
C ILE A 188 21.88 -5.55 10.86
N TYR A 189 20.59 -5.81 10.73
CA TYR A 189 20.01 -7.14 10.94
C TYR A 189 20.67 -8.20 10.05
N THR A 190 20.84 -7.89 8.76
CA THR A 190 21.44 -8.82 7.79
C THR A 190 22.91 -9.08 8.12
N LEU A 191 23.67 -8.06 8.48
CA LEU A 191 25.05 -8.20 8.89
C LEU A 191 25.20 -9.06 10.16
N VAL A 192 24.37 -8.82 11.17
CA VAL A 192 24.38 -9.61 12.42
C VAL A 192 23.99 -11.06 12.16
N ARG A 193 23.00 -11.30 11.30
CA ARG A 193 22.51 -12.65 10.97
C ARG A 193 23.54 -13.47 10.17
N HIS A 194 24.32 -12.81 9.32
CA HIS A 194 25.28 -13.46 8.43
C HIS A 194 26.75 -13.24 8.85
N ALA A 195 26.98 -12.63 10.01
CA ALA A 195 28.31 -12.58 10.59
C ALA A 195 28.79 -14.00 10.94
N PRO A 196 30.02 -14.40 10.57
CA PRO A 196 30.56 -15.73 10.84
C PRO A 196 30.76 -15.98 12.33
#